data_916f837c565a40aa684c9de75dcbe16b
#
_entry.id   916f837c565a40aa684c9de75dcbe16b
#
_cell.length_a   1.000
_cell.length_b   1.000
_cell.length_c   1.000
_cell.angle_alpha   90.00
_cell.angle_beta   90.00
_cell.angle_gamma   90.00
#
_symmetry.space_group_name_H-M   'P 1'
#
loop_
_entity.id
_entity.type
_entity.pdbx_description
1 polymer ?
#
loop_
_entity_poly.entity_id
_entity_poly.type
_entity_poly.pdbx_seq_one_letter_code
_entity_poly.pdbx_strand_id
1 'polypeptide(L)'
;MSVFPYGLFIAAGVGCMLIAMLLTAPKRSFSKGTVTVFGLLAIPLSLVFSRLLYCVFQLNLFCDTYENPWLMLCIWDGGYSICGVIPALLLAAWLTAKMQRCSFRSLWDCVSLSSALLFAMLYAGEGRTELGIGKVIDAGFLTSAFPFLVLEQKLGVNVEYRLIVYRLQCLACVVLFLVMLLSRRKSKAEGILALRFWSIFASMQIFWESLRDDGHMLFIFLRIGQV
;
A
#
# COMPACT_ATOMS: atom_id res chain seq x y z
N MET A 1 18.84 10.49 4.59
CA MET A 1 17.43 10.83 4.32
C MET A 1 16.62 10.71 5.61
N SER A 2 15.78 11.68 5.95
CA SER A 2 14.97 11.59 7.18
C SER A 2 13.76 10.68 6.92
N VAL A 3 13.71 9.55 7.58
CA VAL A 3 12.58 8.58 7.54
C VAL A 3 11.28 9.19 8.10
N PHE A 4 11.40 10.29 8.83
CA PHE A 4 10.31 10.97 9.51
C PHE A 4 9.12 11.38 8.60
N PRO A 5 9.30 12.00 7.41
CA PRO A 5 8.15 12.41 6.61
C PRO A 5 7.36 11.22 6.03
N TYR A 6 8.00 10.11 5.67
CA TYR A 6 7.32 8.92 5.18
C TYR A 6 6.47 8.26 6.28
N GLY A 7 7.00 8.19 7.51
CA GLY A 7 6.27 7.69 8.68
C GLY A 7 4.96 8.45 8.97
N LEU A 8 4.93 9.77 8.72
CA LEU A 8 3.69 10.56 8.83
C LEU A 8 2.62 10.13 7.83
N PHE A 9 3.00 9.82 6.59
CA PHE A 9 2.05 9.32 5.59
C PHE A 9 1.50 7.93 5.98
N ILE A 10 2.34 7.05 6.54
CA ILE A 10 1.90 5.75 7.06
C ILE A 10 0.88 5.97 8.19
N ALA A 11 1.21 6.80 9.17
CA ALA A 11 0.31 7.08 10.30
C ALA A 11 -1.01 7.70 9.86
N ALA A 12 -0.97 8.66 8.92
CA ALA A 12 -2.15 9.26 8.33
C ALA A 12 -2.98 8.21 7.56
N GLY A 13 -2.33 7.32 6.81
CA GLY A 13 -3.00 6.23 6.08
C GLY A 13 -3.73 5.27 7.01
N VAL A 14 -3.09 4.86 8.10
CA VAL A 14 -3.72 4.03 9.14
C VAL A 14 -4.91 4.77 9.77
N GLY A 15 -4.75 6.04 10.11
CA GLY A 15 -5.83 6.88 10.65
C GLY A 15 -7.02 6.97 9.68
N CYS A 16 -6.77 7.28 8.41
CA CYS A 16 -7.81 7.35 7.37
C CYS A 16 -8.52 6.00 7.19
N MET A 17 -7.78 4.90 7.19
CA MET A 17 -8.34 3.55 7.11
C MET A 17 -9.27 3.27 8.28
N LEU A 18 -8.85 3.51 9.52
CA LEU A 18 -9.65 3.24 10.71
C LEU A 18 -10.90 4.16 10.77
N ILE A 19 -10.77 5.44 10.42
CA ILE A 19 -11.91 6.36 10.32
C ILE A 19 -12.90 5.88 9.25
N ALA A 20 -12.40 5.50 8.06
CA ALA A 20 -13.24 4.96 7.01
C ALA A 20 -13.97 3.68 7.46
N MET A 21 -13.30 2.79 8.21
CA MET A 21 -13.93 1.62 8.80
C MET A 21 -15.04 2.01 9.76
N LEU A 22 -14.83 2.98 10.66
CA LEU A 22 -15.86 3.46 11.59
C LEU A 22 -17.09 4.04 10.87
N LEU A 23 -16.86 4.77 9.78
CA LEU A 23 -17.93 5.39 8.99
C LEU A 23 -18.67 4.39 8.10
N THR A 24 -17.97 3.38 7.62
CA THR A 24 -18.51 2.40 6.68
C THR A 24 -18.96 1.10 7.34
N ALA A 25 -18.58 0.82 8.58
CA ALA A 25 -18.99 -0.38 9.29
C ALA A 25 -20.51 -0.48 9.38
N PRO A 26 -21.11 -1.64 9.06
CA PRO A 26 -22.55 -1.85 9.25
C PRO A 26 -22.87 -1.85 10.74
N LYS A 27 -23.57 -0.82 11.20
CA LYS A 27 -23.89 -0.59 12.63
C LYS A 27 -24.58 -1.78 13.32
N ARG A 28 -25.21 -2.67 12.55
CA ARG A 28 -25.87 -3.89 13.07
C ARG A 28 -24.91 -5.06 13.29
N SER A 29 -23.77 -5.10 12.59
CA SER A 29 -22.85 -6.24 12.60
C SER A 29 -21.57 -5.99 13.39
N PHE A 30 -21.17 -4.73 13.57
CA PHE A 30 -19.91 -4.38 14.23
C PHE A 30 -20.13 -3.34 15.33
N SER A 31 -19.51 -3.60 16.48
CA SER A 31 -19.35 -2.59 17.54
C SER A 31 -18.15 -1.67 17.21
N LYS A 32 -18.12 -0.47 17.82
CA LYS A 32 -16.93 0.38 17.76
C LYS A 32 -15.67 -0.35 18.27
N GLY A 33 -15.85 -1.24 19.24
CA GLY A 33 -14.79 -2.10 19.77
C GLY A 33 -14.17 -3.02 18.72
N THR A 34 -14.94 -3.49 17.74
CA THR A 34 -14.41 -4.35 16.66
C THR A 34 -13.34 -3.62 15.82
N VAL A 35 -13.57 -2.35 15.48
CA VAL A 35 -12.60 -1.54 14.72
C VAL A 35 -11.36 -1.26 15.56
N THR A 36 -11.52 -0.97 16.86
CA THR A 36 -10.41 -0.76 17.78
C THR A 36 -9.55 -2.01 17.92
N VAL A 37 -10.16 -3.18 18.14
CA VAL A 37 -9.44 -4.46 18.24
C VAL A 37 -8.72 -4.76 16.93
N PHE A 38 -9.38 -4.52 15.78
CA PHE A 38 -8.74 -4.67 14.48
C PHE A 38 -7.50 -3.77 14.35
N GLY A 39 -7.60 -2.48 14.70
CA GLY A 39 -6.46 -1.55 14.64
C GLY A 39 -5.30 -1.97 15.53
N LEU A 40 -5.60 -2.41 16.77
CA LEU A 40 -4.59 -2.90 17.71
C LEU A 40 -3.84 -4.15 17.21
N LEU A 41 -4.50 -5.00 16.43
CA LEU A 41 -3.88 -6.18 15.83
C LEU A 41 -3.20 -5.85 14.49
N ALA A 42 -3.85 -5.04 13.64
CA ALA A 42 -3.37 -4.74 12.31
C ALA A 42 -2.05 -3.98 12.30
N ILE A 43 -1.87 -3.01 13.22
CA ILE A 43 -0.65 -2.19 13.27
C ILE A 43 0.60 -3.05 13.54
N PRO A 44 0.70 -3.80 14.66
CA PRO A 44 1.89 -4.60 14.93
C PRO A 44 2.09 -5.73 13.92
N LEU A 45 1.01 -6.39 13.47
CA LEU A 45 1.10 -7.43 12.46
C LEU A 45 1.63 -6.87 11.13
N SER A 46 1.17 -5.68 10.70
CA SER A 46 1.65 -5.06 9.47
C SER A 46 3.13 -4.70 9.57
N LEU A 47 3.62 -4.21 10.70
CA LEU A 47 5.05 -3.96 10.91
C LEU A 47 5.88 -5.25 10.82
N VAL A 48 5.44 -6.31 11.49
CA VAL A 48 6.15 -7.59 11.49
C VAL A 48 6.14 -8.22 10.10
N PHE A 49 4.98 -8.34 9.46
CA PHE A 49 4.87 -9.00 8.16
C PHE A 49 5.56 -8.22 7.04
N SER A 50 5.45 -6.89 7.04
CA SER A 50 6.12 -6.06 6.03
C SER A 50 7.64 -6.14 6.16
N ARG A 51 8.19 -6.18 7.39
CA ARG A 51 9.62 -6.39 7.63
C ARG A 51 10.05 -7.80 7.25
N LEU A 52 9.28 -8.81 7.65
CA LEU A 52 9.58 -10.20 7.36
C LEU A 52 9.64 -10.45 5.84
N LEU A 53 8.65 -9.99 5.08
CA LEU A 53 8.67 -10.12 3.63
C LEU A 53 9.80 -9.33 2.97
N TYR A 54 10.11 -8.14 3.47
CA TYR A 54 11.27 -7.38 2.99
C TYR A 54 12.56 -8.20 3.18
N CYS A 55 12.78 -8.75 4.38
CA CYS A 55 13.97 -9.58 4.65
C CYS A 55 14.03 -10.83 3.78
N VAL A 56 12.89 -11.50 3.56
CA VAL A 56 12.84 -12.69 2.68
C VAL A 56 13.21 -12.35 1.24
N PHE A 57 12.75 -11.21 0.73
CA PHE A 57 13.09 -10.79 -0.64
C PHE A 57 14.51 -10.26 -0.78
N GLN A 58 15.10 -9.79 0.30
CA GLN A 58 16.43 -9.20 0.33
C GLN A 58 17.44 -10.08 1.11
N LEU A 59 17.25 -11.39 1.13
CA LEU A 59 18.14 -12.32 1.85
C LEU A 59 19.60 -12.13 1.47
N ASN A 60 19.89 -11.97 0.16
CA ASN A 60 21.24 -11.75 -0.34
C ASN A 60 21.87 -10.46 0.21
N LEU A 61 21.07 -9.39 0.41
CA LEU A 61 21.56 -8.15 0.99
C LEU A 61 22.06 -8.37 2.43
N PHE A 62 21.29 -9.11 3.22
CA PHE A 62 21.62 -9.36 4.64
C PHE A 62 22.72 -10.39 4.82
N CYS A 63 22.78 -11.42 3.96
CA CYS A 63 23.76 -12.50 4.08
C CYS A 63 25.08 -12.16 3.38
N ASP A 64 25.01 -11.56 2.17
CA ASP A 64 26.20 -11.38 1.34
C ASP A 64 26.79 -9.98 1.48
N THR A 65 25.94 -8.93 1.60
CA THR A 65 26.44 -7.54 1.63
C THR A 65 26.70 -7.06 3.04
N TYR A 66 25.76 -7.31 3.97
CA TYR A 66 25.94 -6.87 5.37
C TYR A 66 26.68 -7.88 6.25
N GLU A 67 26.81 -9.12 5.80
CA GLU A 67 27.42 -10.24 6.56
C GLU A 67 26.86 -10.38 7.99
N ASN A 68 25.68 -9.81 8.24
CA ASN A 68 25.08 -9.75 9.57
C ASN A 68 23.56 -10.03 9.51
N PRO A 69 23.13 -11.30 9.67
CA PRO A 69 21.72 -11.66 9.63
C PRO A 69 20.86 -11.02 10.72
N TRP A 70 21.47 -10.60 11.85
CA TRP A 70 20.75 -9.96 12.95
C TRP A 70 20.12 -8.61 12.58
N LEU A 71 20.61 -7.94 11.52
CA LEU A 71 20.01 -6.72 11.00
C LEU A 71 18.58 -6.94 10.48
N MET A 72 18.17 -8.16 10.17
CA MET A 72 16.79 -8.50 9.81
C MET A 72 15.82 -8.17 10.96
N LEU A 73 16.26 -8.28 12.23
CA LEU A 73 15.45 -7.99 13.41
C LEU A 73 15.40 -6.50 13.76
N CYS A 74 16.26 -5.68 13.15
CA CYS A 74 16.31 -4.24 13.39
C CYS A 74 15.16 -3.52 12.66
N ILE A 75 14.03 -3.37 13.34
CA ILE A 75 12.83 -2.72 12.80
C ILE A 75 13.07 -1.22 12.49
N TRP A 76 13.97 -0.58 13.23
CA TRP A 76 14.28 0.85 13.09
C TRP A 76 15.16 1.20 11.89
N ASP A 77 15.80 0.23 11.25
CA ASP A 77 16.64 0.47 10.07
C ASP A 77 15.85 0.70 8.78
N GLY A 78 14.52 0.64 8.86
CA GLY A 78 13.66 0.77 7.69
C GLY A 78 13.58 -0.53 6.87
N GLY A 79 13.24 -0.42 5.59
CA GLY A 79 13.05 -1.57 4.71
C GLY A 79 11.78 -2.35 5.05
N TYR A 80 10.67 -1.91 4.46
CA TYR A 80 9.36 -2.54 4.63
C TYR A 80 8.73 -2.81 3.26
N SER A 81 8.13 -3.98 3.10
CA SER A 81 7.43 -4.35 1.86
C SER A 81 5.92 -4.13 2.00
N ILE A 82 5.34 -3.39 1.07
CA ILE A 82 3.87 -3.20 0.99
C ILE A 82 3.16 -4.56 0.85
N CYS A 83 3.78 -5.51 0.16
CA CYS A 83 3.22 -6.87 0.01
C CYS A 83 2.99 -7.56 1.36
N GLY A 84 3.76 -7.23 2.40
CA GLY A 84 3.57 -7.77 3.75
C GLY A 84 2.36 -7.23 4.48
N VAL A 85 1.89 -6.04 4.11
CA VAL A 85 0.70 -5.44 4.72
C VAL A 85 -0.57 -6.26 4.40
N ILE A 86 -0.68 -6.82 3.19
CA ILE A 86 -1.87 -7.55 2.75
C ILE A 86 -2.15 -8.78 3.62
N PRO A 87 -1.22 -9.75 3.79
CA PRO A 87 -1.43 -10.91 4.66
C PRO A 87 -1.58 -10.51 6.14
N ALA A 88 -0.94 -9.44 6.57
CA ALA A 88 -1.12 -8.91 7.93
C ALA A 88 -2.54 -8.42 8.17
N LEU A 89 -3.11 -7.64 7.25
CA LEU A 89 -4.51 -7.18 7.33
C LEU A 89 -5.49 -8.35 7.30
N LEU A 90 -5.23 -9.37 6.48
CA LEU A 90 -6.05 -10.58 6.40
C LEU A 90 -6.04 -11.34 7.74
N LEU A 91 -4.85 -11.56 8.31
CA LEU A 91 -4.70 -12.22 9.60
C LEU A 91 -5.33 -11.40 10.73
N ALA A 92 -5.11 -10.09 10.75
CA ALA A 92 -5.74 -9.20 11.73
C ALA A 92 -7.26 -9.25 11.66
N ALA A 93 -7.83 -9.23 10.44
CA ALA A 93 -9.28 -9.35 10.25
C ALA A 93 -9.81 -10.70 10.72
N TRP A 94 -9.10 -11.79 10.43
CA TRP A 94 -9.47 -13.13 10.87
C TRP A 94 -9.45 -13.26 12.40
N LEU A 95 -8.38 -12.81 13.05
CA LEU A 95 -8.25 -12.81 14.50
C LEU A 95 -9.34 -11.95 15.16
N THR A 96 -9.55 -10.74 14.63
CA THR A 96 -10.60 -9.84 15.13
C THR A 96 -11.99 -10.48 15.01
N ALA A 97 -12.31 -11.09 13.87
CA ALA A 97 -13.59 -11.74 13.65
C ALA A 97 -13.81 -12.87 14.66
N LYS A 98 -12.75 -13.64 14.95
CA LYS A 98 -12.80 -14.73 15.94
C LYS A 98 -12.98 -14.19 17.36
N MET A 99 -12.25 -13.14 17.75
CA MET A 99 -12.34 -12.53 19.09
C MET A 99 -13.67 -11.84 19.33
N GLN A 100 -14.17 -11.10 18.33
CA GLN A 100 -15.42 -10.33 18.43
C GLN A 100 -16.66 -11.13 18.03
N ARG A 101 -16.51 -12.41 17.67
CA ARG A 101 -17.59 -13.30 17.22
C ARG A 101 -18.45 -12.70 16.11
N CYS A 102 -17.83 -11.98 15.18
CA CYS A 102 -18.51 -11.40 14.03
C CYS A 102 -18.16 -12.12 12.72
N SER A 103 -18.93 -11.87 11.65
CA SER A 103 -18.66 -12.45 10.35
C SER A 103 -17.33 -11.95 9.78
N PHE A 104 -16.39 -12.87 9.54
CA PHE A 104 -15.13 -12.55 8.89
C PHE A 104 -15.33 -11.91 7.51
N ARG A 105 -16.26 -12.44 6.70
CA ARG A 105 -16.51 -11.94 5.34
C ARG A 105 -16.98 -10.50 5.34
N SER A 106 -17.90 -10.17 6.25
CA SER A 106 -18.39 -8.81 6.41
C SER A 106 -17.30 -7.85 6.91
N LEU A 107 -16.46 -8.31 7.86
CA LEU A 107 -15.32 -7.52 8.34
C LEU A 107 -14.29 -7.31 7.22
N TRP A 108 -13.99 -8.35 6.45
CA TRP A 108 -13.05 -8.29 5.34
C TRP A 108 -13.51 -7.35 4.22
N ASP A 109 -14.82 -7.28 3.95
CA ASP A 109 -15.39 -6.27 3.03
C ASP A 109 -15.11 -4.84 3.51
N CYS A 110 -15.28 -4.60 4.81
CA CYS A 110 -15.05 -3.30 5.42
C CYS A 110 -13.55 -2.93 5.41
N VAL A 111 -12.68 -3.87 5.78
CA VAL A 111 -11.21 -3.71 5.75
C VAL A 111 -10.74 -3.43 4.32
N SER A 112 -11.18 -4.23 3.34
CA SER A 112 -10.77 -4.09 1.93
C SER A 112 -11.16 -2.73 1.36
N LEU A 113 -12.39 -2.27 1.62
CA LEU A 113 -12.82 -0.94 1.21
C LEU A 113 -11.92 0.16 1.80
N SER A 114 -11.65 0.08 3.09
CA SER A 114 -10.91 1.12 3.82
C SER A 114 -9.41 1.07 3.54
N SER A 115 -8.85 -0.10 3.19
CA SER A 115 -7.43 -0.25 2.84
C SER A 115 -7.04 0.52 1.58
N ALA A 116 -8.00 0.87 0.70
CA ALA A 116 -7.74 1.74 -0.43
C ALA A 116 -7.15 3.10 0.00
N LEU A 117 -7.64 3.68 1.11
CA LEU A 117 -7.12 4.94 1.65
C LEU A 117 -5.74 4.75 2.29
N LEU A 118 -5.51 3.62 2.93
CA LEU A 118 -4.17 3.28 3.44
C LEU A 118 -3.17 3.24 2.28
N PHE A 119 -3.47 2.49 1.21
CA PHE A 119 -2.57 2.41 0.05
C PHE A 119 -2.41 3.74 -0.66
N ALA A 120 -3.47 4.55 -0.77
CA ALA A 120 -3.35 5.90 -1.34
C ALA A 120 -2.33 6.75 -0.57
N MET A 121 -2.34 6.72 0.76
CA MET A 121 -1.39 7.46 1.59
C MET A 121 0.02 6.87 1.54
N LEU A 122 0.16 5.55 1.46
CA LEU A 122 1.46 4.91 1.27
C LEU A 122 2.11 5.36 -0.04
N TYR A 123 1.38 5.34 -1.16
CA TYR A 123 1.89 5.84 -2.44
C TYR A 123 2.17 7.34 -2.42
N ALA A 124 1.34 8.16 -1.76
CA ALA A 124 1.63 9.58 -1.59
C ALA A 124 2.95 9.81 -0.83
N GLY A 125 3.26 8.94 0.12
CA GLY A 125 4.50 8.97 0.89
C GLY A 125 5.74 8.61 0.06
N GLU A 126 5.62 7.73 -0.95
CA GLU A 126 6.74 7.35 -1.84
C GLU A 126 7.40 8.56 -2.50
N GLY A 127 6.66 9.63 -2.75
CA GLY A 127 7.21 10.89 -3.27
C GLY A 127 8.25 11.57 -2.37
N ARG A 128 8.42 11.12 -1.13
CA ARG A 128 9.45 11.60 -0.20
C ARG A 128 10.73 10.74 -0.22
N THR A 129 10.66 9.58 -0.86
CA THR A 129 11.75 8.61 -0.92
C THR A 129 12.34 8.44 -2.33
N GLU A 130 11.91 9.26 -3.29
CA GLU A 130 12.28 9.16 -4.71
C GLU A 130 11.93 7.80 -5.35
N LEU A 131 11.09 7.02 -4.68
CA LEU A 131 10.58 5.75 -5.18
C LEU A 131 9.35 5.98 -6.07
N GLY A 132 9.04 5.00 -6.91
CA GLY A 132 7.85 5.09 -7.77
C GLY A 132 8.00 6.04 -8.95
N ILE A 133 9.24 6.32 -9.35
CA ILE A 133 9.55 7.04 -10.59
C ILE A 133 9.43 6.06 -11.75
N GLY A 134 8.72 6.47 -12.80
CA GLY A 134 8.51 5.68 -14.00
C GLY A 134 9.55 5.91 -15.08
N LYS A 135 9.29 5.30 -16.23
CA LYS A 135 10.16 5.40 -17.42
C LYS A 135 10.32 6.83 -17.90
N VAL A 136 11.44 7.06 -18.58
CA VAL A 136 11.70 8.32 -19.29
C VAL A 136 10.66 8.46 -20.40
N ILE A 137 10.09 9.65 -20.50
CA ILE A 137 9.11 10.02 -21.52
C ILE A 137 9.62 11.20 -22.34
N ASP A 138 9.27 11.26 -23.60
CA ASP A 138 9.62 12.39 -24.46
C ASP A 138 8.86 13.65 -24.03
N ALA A 139 9.52 14.80 -24.19
CA ALA A 139 8.87 16.09 -24.02
C ALA A 139 7.77 16.26 -25.07
N GLY A 140 6.52 16.24 -24.62
CA GLY A 140 5.37 16.27 -25.50
C GLY A 140 4.09 16.68 -24.80
N PHE A 141 2.97 16.14 -25.27
CA PHE A 141 1.63 16.46 -24.73
C PHE A 141 1.53 16.24 -23.21
N LEU A 142 2.13 15.16 -22.67
CA LEU A 142 2.08 14.86 -21.24
C LEU A 142 2.78 15.92 -20.39
N THR A 143 3.91 16.45 -20.85
CA THR A 143 4.67 17.47 -20.11
C THR A 143 3.95 18.81 -20.09
N SER A 144 3.23 19.15 -21.15
CA SER A 144 2.48 20.41 -21.26
C SER A 144 1.09 20.34 -20.62
N ALA A 145 0.35 19.24 -20.81
CA ALA A 145 -1.02 19.10 -20.30
C ALA A 145 -1.09 18.67 -18.82
N PHE A 146 -0.13 17.87 -18.36
CA PHE A 146 -0.13 17.30 -17.02
C PHE A 146 1.26 17.44 -16.32
N PRO A 147 1.75 18.67 -16.10
CA PRO A 147 3.08 18.89 -15.50
C PRO A 147 3.22 18.29 -14.10
N PHE A 148 2.12 18.12 -13.37
CA PHE A 148 2.12 17.50 -12.05
C PHE A 148 2.39 15.97 -12.06
N LEU A 149 2.30 15.30 -13.22
CA LEU A 149 2.60 13.88 -13.40
C LEU A 149 4.01 13.62 -13.92
N VAL A 150 4.76 14.67 -14.19
CA VAL A 150 6.08 14.58 -14.80
C VAL A 150 7.12 15.18 -13.86
N LEU A 151 8.21 14.47 -13.66
CA LEU A 151 9.39 14.93 -12.96
C LEU A 151 10.45 15.33 -13.98
N GLU A 152 10.89 16.57 -13.90
CA GLU A 152 12.05 17.05 -14.64
C GLU A 152 13.32 16.73 -13.84
N GLN A 153 14.18 15.87 -14.39
CA GLN A 153 15.44 15.49 -13.81
C GLN A 153 16.59 16.03 -14.67
N LYS A 154 17.41 16.92 -14.10
CA LYS A 154 18.58 17.48 -14.77
C LYS A 154 19.78 16.57 -14.57
N LEU A 155 20.20 15.90 -15.61
CA LEU A 155 21.40 15.06 -15.66
C LEU A 155 22.52 15.82 -16.43
N GLY A 156 23.20 16.72 -15.73
CA GLY A 156 24.21 17.61 -16.35
C GLY A 156 23.58 18.58 -17.35
N VAL A 157 23.90 18.44 -18.64
CA VAL A 157 23.37 19.29 -19.73
C VAL A 157 22.04 18.78 -20.26
N ASN A 158 21.74 17.51 -20.04
CA ASN A 158 20.51 16.89 -20.53
C ASN A 158 19.40 16.99 -19.50
N VAL A 159 18.16 17.24 -19.98
CA VAL A 159 16.95 17.25 -19.19
C VAL A 159 16.14 16.02 -19.57
N GLU A 160 15.91 15.14 -18.60
CA GLU A 160 15.04 13.97 -18.76
C GLU A 160 13.71 14.21 -18.07
N TYR A 161 12.64 13.83 -18.75
CA TYR A 161 11.29 13.85 -18.20
C TYR A 161 10.90 12.43 -17.80
N ARG A 162 10.51 12.24 -16.53
CA ARG A 162 10.12 10.94 -15.99
C ARG A 162 8.70 10.97 -15.47
N LEU A 163 7.95 9.90 -15.71
CA LEU A 163 6.57 9.77 -15.23
C LEU A 163 6.56 9.56 -13.71
N ILE A 164 5.73 10.31 -12.99
CA ILE A 164 5.55 10.17 -11.54
C ILE A 164 4.47 9.13 -11.26
N VAL A 165 4.83 7.84 -11.24
CA VAL A 165 3.86 6.73 -11.12
C VAL A 165 3.18 6.71 -9.76
N TYR A 166 3.87 7.04 -8.68
CA TYR A 166 3.28 7.04 -7.33
C TYR A 166 2.08 8.00 -7.19
N ARG A 167 2.07 9.14 -7.91
CA ARG A 167 0.90 10.05 -7.90
C ARG A 167 -0.30 9.45 -8.60
N LEU A 168 -0.07 8.74 -9.70
CA LEU A 168 -1.12 8.03 -10.41
C LEU A 168 -1.68 6.87 -9.57
N GLN A 169 -0.81 6.13 -8.88
CA GLN A 169 -1.22 5.06 -7.96
C GLN A 169 -2.05 5.60 -6.79
N CYS A 170 -1.62 6.72 -6.21
CA CYS A 170 -2.38 7.40 -5.15
C CYS A 170 -3.78 7.78 -5.64
N LEU A 171 -3.87 8.48 -6.79
CA LEU A 171 -5.14 8.89 -7.37
C LEU A 171 -6.03 7.68 -7.70
N ALA A 172 -5.46 6.64 -8.29
CA ALA A 172 -6.18 5.42 -8.63
C ALA A 172 -6.74 4.70 -7.39
N CYS A 173 -6.00 4.68 -6.26
CA CYS A 173 -6.51 4.14 -5.00
C CYS A 173 -7.66 4.97 -4.43
N VAL A 174 -7.62 6.30 -4.53
CA VAL A 174 -8.73 7.17 -4.12
C VAL A 174 -9.97 6.92 -5.00
N VAL A 175 -9.79 6.81 -6.32
CA VAL A 175 -10.88 6.48 -7.25
C VAL A 175 -11.45 5.10 -6.93
N LEU A 176 -10.58 4.11 -6.67
CA LEU A 176 -11.00 2.77 -6.28
C LEU A 176 -11.84 2.79 -5.00
N PHE A 177 -11.43 3.57 -3.99
CA PHE A 177 -12.21 3.76 -2.77
C PHE A 177 -13.62 4.27 -3.08
N LEU A 178 -13.74 5.32 -3.89
CA LEU A 178 -15.04 5.92 -4.26
C LEU A 178 -15.92 4.94 -5.04
N VAL A 179 -15.35 4.24 -6.02
CA VAL A 179 -16.07 3.22 -6.80
C VAL A 179 -16.57 2.08 -5.91
N MET A 180 -15.73 1.60 -4.99
CA MET A 180 -16.13 0.55 -4.05
C MET A 180 -17.17 1.04 -3.06
N LEU A 181 -17.08 2.29 -2.57
CA LEU A 181 -18.06 2.89 -1.67
C LEU A 181 -19.46 2.98 -2.33
N LEU A 182 -19.51 3.36 -3.61
CA LEU A 182 -20.76 3.37 -4.39
C LEU A 182 -21.28 1.96 -4.65
N SER A 183 -20.39 1.03 -4.98
CA SER A 183 -20.72 -0.37 -5.26
C SER A 183 -21.23 -1.13 -4.04
N ARG A 184 -20.84 -0.71 -2.83
CA ARG A 184 -21.28 -1.31 -1.56
C ARG A 184 -22.79 -1.37 -1.42
N ARG A 185 -23.51 -0.33 -1.84
CA ARG A 185 -24.99 -0.27 -1.76
C ARG A 185 -25.67 -1.34 -2.60
N LYS A 186 -25.01 -1.83 -3.65
CA LYS A 186 -25.52 -2.86 -4.56
C LYS A 186 -25.11 -4.27 -4.17
N SER A 187 -24.10 -4.44 -3.31
CA SER A 187 -23.61 -5.75 -2.90
C SER A 187 -24.44 -6.29 -1.73
N LYS A 188 -25.22 -7.35 -1.98
CA LYS A 188 -26.06 -8.00 -0.97
C LYS A 188 -25.36 -9.14 -0.23
N ALA A 189 -24.35 -9.75 -0.83
CA ALA A 189 -23.65 -10.90 -0.24
C ALA A 189 -22.32 -10.47 0.38
N GLU A 190 -22.02 -10.99 1.56
CA GLU A 190 -20.79 -10.76 2.29
C GLU A 190 -19.58 -11.38 1.58
N GLY A 191 -18.46 -10.66 1.53
CA GLY A 191 -17.21 -11.06 0.91
C GLY A 191 -17.07 -10.69 -0.58
N ILE A 192 -18.15 -10.33 -1.26
CA ILE A 192 -18.10 -9.97 -2.69
C ILE A 192 -17.40 -8.64 -2.90
N LEU A 193 -17.60 -7.67 -2.00
CA LEU A 193 -16.94 -6.37 -2.12
C LEU A 193 -15.42 -6.52 -1.99
N ALA A 194 -14.97 -7.33 -1.06
CA ALA A 194 -13.55 -7.64 -0.88
C ALA A 194 -12.95 -8.33 -2.11
N LEU A 195 -13.62 -9.34 -2.66
CA LEU A 195 -13.16 -10.01 -3.89
C LEU A 195 -13.00 -9.04 -5.05
N ARG A 196 -13.99 -8.17 -5.29
CA ARG A 196 -13.94 -7.15 -6.34
C ARG A 196 -12.79 -6.18 -6.10
N PHE A 197 -12.64 -5.70 -4.87
CA PHE A 197 -11.56 -4.79 -4.49
C PHE A 197 -10.19 -5.40 -4.81
N TRP A 198 -9.91 -6.60 -4.28
CA TRP A 198 -8.60 -7.22 -4.44
C TRP A 198 -8.30 -7.62 -5.88
N SER A 199 -9.34 -8.04 -6.66
CA SER A 199 -9.17 -8.32 -8.08
C SER A 199 -8.79 -7.07 -8.88
N ILE A 200 -9.48 -5.95 -8.65
CA ILE A 200 -9.18 -4.69 -9.33
C ILE A 200 -7.82 -4.16 -8.86
N PHE A 201 -7.55 -4.18 -7.56
CA PHE A 201 -6.29 -3.72 -7.00
C PHE A 201 -5.09 -4.51 -7.55
N ALA A 202 -5.19 -5.84 -7.62
CA ALA A 202 -4.14 -6.69 -8.21
C ALA A 202 -3.92 -6.38 -9.69
N SER A 203 -4.99 -6.23 -10.48
CA SER A 203 -4.88 -5.84 -11.88
C SER A 203 -4.22 -4.47 -12.05
N MET A 204 -4.58 -3.51 -11.20
CA MET A 204 -3.94 -2.20 -11.18
C MET A 204 -2.45 -2.29 -10.85
N GLN A 205 -2.05 -3.14 -9.89
CA GLN A 205 -0.64 -3.31 -9.53
C GLN A 205 0.18 -3.86 -10.69
N ILE A 206 -0.33 -4.85 -11.43
CA ILE A 206 0.34 -5.37 -12.63
C ILE A 206 0.57 -4.24 -13.65
N PHE A 207 -0.45 -3.42 -13.88
CA PHE A 207 -0.35 -2.31 -14.81
C PHE A 207 0.69 -1.26 -14.36
N TRP A 208 0.65 -0.85 -13.09
CA TRP A 208 1.60 0.13 -12.56
C TRP A 208 3.04 -0.39 -12.57
N GLU A 209 3.24 -1.67 -12.29
CA GLU A 209 4.56 -2.28 -12.31
C GLU A 209 5.21 -2.20 -13.69
N SER A 210 4.42 -2.29 -14.76
CA SER A 210 4.91 -2.15 -16.13
C SER A 210 5.39 -0.74 -16.50
N LEU A 211 4.92 0.28 -15.76
CA LEU A 211 5.26 1.70 -16.00
C LEU A 211 6.45 2.18 -15.17
N ARG A 212 6.79 1.46 -14.11
CA ARG A 212 7.90 1.82 -13.21
C ARG A 212 9.24 1.39 -13.82
N ASP A 213 10.29 2.19 -13.58
CA ASP A 213 11.65 1.94 -14.09
C ASP A 213 12.65 1.63 -12.95
N ASP A 214 12.15 1.21 -11.80
CA ASP A 214 13.02 0.89 -10.69
C ASP A 214 13.63 -0.51 -10.92
N GLY A 215 14.93 -0.57 -11.14
CA GLY A 215 15.70 -1.67 -11.73
C GLY A 215 15.78 -3.02 -11.00
N HIS A 216 14.88 -3.39 -10.14
CA HIS A 216 14.94 -4.64 -9.39
C HIS A 216 13.64 -5.43 -9.42
N MET A 217 13.39 -6.14 -10.52
CA MET A 217 12.31 -7.14 -10.60
C MET A 217 12.85 -8.53 -10.28
N LEU A 218 12.38 -9.18 -9.22
CA LEU A 218 12.59 -10.63 -9.00
C LEU A 218 11.45 -11.50 -9.49
N PHE A 219 10.23 -10.99 -9.48
CA PHE A 219 9.03 -11.64 -10.03
C PHE A 219 8.00 -10.59 -10.43
N ILE A 220 7.11 -10.96 -11.36
CA ILE A 220 6.07 -10.07 -11.95
C ILE A 220 5.25 -9.27 -10.92
N PHE A 221 5.25 -9.67 -9.64
CA PHE A 221 4.47 -9.05 -8.55
C PHE A 221 5.29 -8.58 -7.35
N LEU A 222 6.60 -8.83 -7.33
CA LEU A 222 7.41 -8.66 -6.14
C LEU A 222 8.60 -7.79 -6.47
N ARG A 223 8.53 -6.56 -6.03
CA ARG A 223 9.60 -5.60 -6.17
C ARG A 223 10.54 -5.71 -4.98
N ILE A 224 11.81 -6.01 -5.28
CA ILE A 224 12.89 -5.85 -4.34
C ILE A 224 13.34 -4.42 -4.41
N GLY A 225 13.37 -3.79 -3.29
CA GLY A 225 14.04 -2.52 -3.15
C GLY A 225 13.12 -1.37 -2.84
N GLN A 226 12.80 -1.27 -1.60
CA GLN A 226 12.59 0.00 -0.96
C GLN A 226 13.70 0.13 0.07
N VAL A 227 14.80 0.69 -0.36
CA VAL A 227 15.86 1.16 0.53
C VAL A 227 15.49 2.55 0.98
#